data_1a8a55c6fcf1023bf6abb85cd1f140fb
#
_entry.id   1a8a55c6fcf1023bf6abb85cd1f140fb
#
_cell.length_a   1.000
_cell.length_b   1.000
_cell.length_c   1.000
_cell.angle_alpha   90.00
_cell.angle_beta   90.00
_cell.angle_gamma   90.00
#
_symmetry.space_group_name_H-M   'P 1'
#
loop_
_entity.id
_entity.type
_entity.pdbx_description
1 polymer ?
#
loop_
_entity_poly.entity_id
_entity_poly.type
_entity_poly.pdbx_seq_one_letter_code
_entity_poly.pdbx_strand_id
1 'polypeptide(L)'
;MPEQLLEQLNCMADYVRNPQNPPPPGIEARRLAVYRQLFIGSLESLLAASFPVIHRTLPPADWRWLVHDFYANFRCQTPLFTQLAGEFVTYLEQRASLHNYPAWLPELAQHEWSESTLLLSDAVEPSHNPHGDLIEGTPVVSELARVHAYEWPVCDIGPGYQPTEKPAAPTLVLLQRRGAHVSFSRLAPMAYALLVSLMEHRRSGREHLVALAEIAGVTARELMPIGVAALEGFKTQGIVLGARWG
;
A
#
# COMPACT_ATOMS: atom_id res chain seq x y z
N MET A 1 32.67 22.54 -17.32
CA MET A 1 31.29 22.65 -17.89
C MET A 1 30.27 21.69 -17.23
N PRO A 2 30.52 20.40 -17.01
CA PRO A 2 29.54 19.51 -16.30
C PRO A 2 29.29 19.90 -14.85
N GLU A 3 30.32 20.32 -14.11
CA GLU A 3 30.19 20.73 -12.69
C GLU A 3 29.30 21.96 -12.50
N GLN A 4 29.49 23.00 -13.29
CA GLN A 4 28.66 24.21 -13.23
C GLN A 4 27.19 23.94 -13.52
N LEU A 5 26.88 23.02 -14.45
CA LEU A 5 25.51 22.65 -14.75
C LEU A 5 24.89 21.88 -13.58
N LEU A 6 25.64 20.98 -12.97
CA LEU A 6 25.18 20.21 -11.81
C LEU A 6 24.91 21.12 -10.60
N GLU A 7 25.79 22.10 -10.36
CA GLU A 7 25.60 23.10 -9.31
C GLU A 7 24.34 23.95 -9.55
N GLN A 8 24.10 24.39 -10.79
CA GLN A 8 22.89 25.13 -11.14
C GLN A 8 21.62 24.30 -10.97
N LEU A 9 21.64 23.02 -11.37
CA LEU A 9 20.51 22.10 -11.19
C LEU A 9 20.23 21.84 -9.70
N ASN A 10 21.27 21.64 -8.89
CA ASN A 10 21.12 21.46 -7.46
C ASN A 10 20.56 22.72 -6.78
N CYS A 11 21.09 23.91 -7.14
CA CYS A 11 20.59 25.19 -6.64
C CYS A 11 19.11 25.39 -7.01
N MET A 12 18.72 25.05 -8.24
CA MET A 12 17.32 25.09 -8.68
C MET A 12 16.45 24.13 -7.88
N ALA A 13 16.88 22.89 -7.69
CA ALA A 13 16.15 21.89 -6.92
C ALA A 13 15.96 22.32 -5.46
N ASP A 14 17.00 22.84 -4.83
CA ASP A 14 16.97 23.32 -3.46
C ASP A 14 16.05 24.54 -3.30
N TYR A 15 16.05 25.46 -4.26
CA TYR A 15 15.14 26.61 -4.27
C TYR A 15 13.68 26.18 -4.46
N VAL A 16 13.40 25.22 -5.36
CA VAL A 16 12.04 24.69 -5.56
C VAL A 16 11.51 24.02 -4.31
N ARG A 17 12.38 23.29 -3.58
CA ARG A 17 12.04 22.66 -2.29
C ARG A 17 11.73 23.68 -1.22
N ASN A 18 12.63 24.65 -1.05
CA ASN A 18 12.47 25.70 -0.06
C ASN A 18 12.84 27.06 -0.65
N PRO A 19 11.85 27.96 -0.84
CA PRO A 19 12.09 29.28 -1.44
C PRO A 19 12.90 30.23 -0.55
N GLN A 20 13.24 29.85 0.67
CA GLN A 20 14.19 30.57 1.53
C GLN A 20 15.66 30.31 1.13
N ASN A 21 15.90 29.25 0.35
CA ASN A 21 17.22 28.97 -0.19
C ASN A 21 17.59 30.00 -1.28
N PRO A 22 18.89 30.26 -1.52
CA PRO A 22 19.33 31.16 -2.57
C PRO A 22 18.77 30.75 -3.95
N PRO A 23 18.25 31.71 -4.72
CA PRO A 23 17.77 31.40 -6.06
C PRO A 23 18.96 31.08 -6.99
N PRO A 24 18.77 30.22 -8.01
CA PRO A 24 19.80 29.97 -9.00
C PRO A 24 20.16 31.29 -9.77
N PRO A 25 21.46 31.54 -10.03
CA PRO A 25 21.91 32.77 -10.66
C PRO A 25 21.38 32.88 -12.10
N GLY A 26 21.08 34.11 -12.51
CA GLY A 26 20.67 34.41 -13.90
C GLY A 26 19.20 34.13 -14.24
N ILE A 27 18.39 33.73 -13.28
CA ILE A 27 16.95 33.52 -13.50
C ILE A 27 16.15 34.53 -12.68
N GLU A 28 15.19 35.19 -13.33
CA GLU A 28 14.32 36.16 -12.67
C GLU A 28 13.45 35.49 -11.57
N ALA A 29 13.36 36.15 -10.43
CA ALA A 29 12.57 35.66 -9.28
C ALA A 29 11.09 35.32 -9.64
N ARG A 30 10.49 36.13 -10.54
CA ARG A 30 9.13 35.89 -11.03
C ARG A 30 9.02 34.55 -11.78
N ARG A 31 9.99 34.24 -12.63
CA ARG A 31 10.00 32.97 -13.39
C ARG A 31 10.19 31.78 -12.46
N LEU A 32 11.08 31.92 -11.48
CA LEU A 32 11.29 30.88 -10.45
C LEU A 32 10.04 30.62 -9.63
N ALA A 33 9.31 31.67 -9.25
CA ALA A 33 8.05 31.53 -8.51
C ALA A 33 6.98 30.77 -9.34
N VAL A 34 6.85 31.12 -10.63
CA VAL A 34 5.92 30.42 -11.55
C VAL A 34 6.34 28.96 -11.72
N TYR A 35 7.62 28.69 -11.94
CA TYR A 35 8.13 27.32 -12.08
C TYR A 35 7.84 26.48 -10.81
N ARG A 36 8.16 27.05 -9.64
CA ARG A 36 7.88 26.38 -8.36
C ARG A 36 6.39 26.08 -8.17
N GLN A 37 5.54 27.05 -8.49
CA GLN A 37 4.08 26.87 -8.39
C GLN A 37 3.57 25.75 -9.30
N LEU A 38 4.04 25.70 -10.56
CA LEU A 38 3.69 24.64 -11.50
C LEU A 38 4.19 23.28 -11.04
N PHE A 39 5.43 23.21 -10.54
CA PHE A 39 6.02 21.97 -10.06
C PHE A 39 5.26 21.42 -8.85
N ILE A 40 5.02 22.25 -7.83
CA ILE A 40 4.27 21.84 -6.64
C ILE A 40 2.83 21.49 -6.99
N GLY A 41 2.16 22.24 -7.86
CA GLY A 41 0.81 21.92 -8.33
C GLY A 41 0.75 20.57 -9.06
N SER A 42 1.77 20.22 -9.85
CA SER A 42 1.87 18.91 -10.48
C SER A 42 2.05 17.79 -9.45
N LEU A 43 2.88 18.02 -8.44
CA LEU A 43 3.09 17.09 -7.33
C LEU A 43 1.81 16.88 -6.51
N GLU A 44 1.11 17.98 -6.16
CA GLU A 44 -0.19 17.92 -5.47
C GLU A 44 -1.21 17.09 -6.27
N SER A 45 -1.30 17.32 -7.58
CA SER A 45 -2.23 16.60 -8.46
C SER A 45 -1.91 15.12 -8.54
N LEU A 46 -0.63 14.78 -8.65
CA LEU A 46 -0.18 13.38 -8.70
C LEU A 46 -0.49 12.65 -7.40
N LEU A 47 -0.16 13.25 -6.26
CA LEU A 47 -0.45 12.65 -4.96
C LEU A 47 -1.95 12.58 -4.67
N ALA A 48 -2.74 13.60 -5.07
CA ALA A 48 -4.19 13.56 -4.96
C ALA A 48 -4.83 12.43 -5.79
N ALA A 49 -4.27 12.13 -6.95
CA ALA A 49 -4.68 10.99 -7.77
C ALA A 49 -4.30 9.65 -7.15
N SER A 50 -3.14 9.57 -6.47
CA SER A 50 -2.67 8.36 -5.80
C SER A 50 -3.35 8.11 -4.45
N PHE A 51 -3.81 9.17 -3.77
CA PHE A 51 -4.41 9.13 -2.43
C PHE A 51 -5.76 9.85 -2.39
N PRO A 52 -6.75 9.40 -3.17
CA PRO A 52 -8.02 10.11 -3.33
C PRO A 52 -8.87 10.15 -2.05
N VAL A 53 -8.78 9.15 -1.17
CA VAL A 53 -9.51 9.15 0.11
C VAL A 53 -8.87 10.14 1.07
N ILE A 54 -7.55 10.11 1.22
CA ILE A 54 -6.81 11.07 2.06
C ILE A 54 -7.08 12.50 1.59
N HIS A 55 -6.94 12.76 0.27
CA HIS A 55 -7.16 14.08 -0.31
C HIS A 55 -8.56 14.64 -0.04
N ARG A 56 -9.60 13.79 -0.06
CA ARG A 56 -10.98 14.21 0.24
C ARG A 56 -11.27 14.33 1.72
N THR A 57 -10.50 13.64 2.56
CA THR A 57 -10.72 13.55 4.01
C THR A 57 -10.03 14.67 4.76
N LEU A 58 -8.81 15.03 4.36
CA LEU A 58 -8.09 16.13 4.98
C LEU A 58 -8.64 17.50 4.52
N PRO A 59 -8.64 18.51 5.39
CA PRO A 59 -8.87 19.88 4.99
C PRO A 59 -7.90 20.31 3.87
N PRO A 60 -8.33 21.10 2.88
CA PRO A 60 -7.45 21.50 1.76
C PRO A 60 -6.16 22.22 2.17
N ALA A 61 -6.16 22.90 3.31
CA ALA A 61 -4.96 23.54 3.84
C ALA A 61 -3.95 22.52 4.37
N ASP A 62 -4.45 21.51 5.08
CA ASP A 62 -3.63 20.44 5.67
C ASP A 62 -3.04 19.53 4.59
N TRP A 63 -3.84 19.20 3.55
CA TRP A 63 -3.35 18.47 2.39
C TRP A 63 -2.20 19.20 1.69
N ARG A 64 -2.37 20.49 1.37
CA ARG A 64 -1.32 21.29 0.73
C ARG A 64 -0.08 21.38 1.60
N TRP A 65 -0.26 21.61 2.90
CA TRP A 65 0.86 21.66 3.83
C TRP A 65 1.61 20.32 3.85
N LEU A 66 0.90 19.22 3.91
CA LEU A 66 1.46 17.86 3.91
C LEU A 66 2.32 17.58 2.66
N VAL A 67 1.81 17.93 1.47
CA VAL A 67 2.55 17.77 0.20
C VAL A 67 3.78 18.67 0.16
N HIS A 68 3.67 19.92 0.63
CA HIS A 68 4.80 20.84 0.72
C HIS A 68 5.86 20.35 1.70
N ASP A 69 5.46 19.88 2.88
CA ASP A 69 6.39 19.36 3.88
C ASP A 69 7.10 18.09 3.40
N PHE A 70 6.37 17.20 2.75
CA PHE A 70 6.96 16.03 2.09
C PHE A 70 8.07 16.45 1.14
N TYR A 71 7.78 17.33 0.20
CA TYR A 71 8.77 17.72 -0.80
C TYR A 71 9.95 18.50 -0.21
N ALA A 72 9.71 19.33 0.80
CA ALA A 72 10.74 20.13 1.44
C ALA A 72 11.70 19.29 2.30
N ASN A 73 11.17 18.32 3.04
CA ASN A 73 11.88 17.65 4.12
C ASN A 73 12.19 16.16 3.86
N PHE A 74 11.62 15.57 2.82
CA PHE A 74 11.92 14.20 2.42
C PHE A 74 12.69 14.19 1.09
N ARG A 75 13.82 13.50 1.07
CA ARG A 75 14.63 13.36 -0.15
C ARG A 75 14.21 12.10 -0.90
N CYS A 76 13.35 12.29 -1.90
CA CYS A 76 12.97 11.22 -2.80
C CYS A 76 14.19 10.61 -3.49
N GLN A 77 14.24 9.28 -3.53
CA GLN A 77 15.33 8.52 -4.16
C GLN A 77 14.99 8.12 -5.59
N THR A 78 13.70 8.09 -5.91
CA THR A 78 13.24 7.71 -7.25
C THR A 78 13.13 8.90 -8.20
N PRO A 79 13.61 8.77 -9.45
CA PRO A 79 13.32 9.74 -10.50
C PRO A 79 11.95 9.51 -11.16
N LEU A 80 11.25 8.41 -10.80
CA LEU A 80 10.01 8.00 -11.46
C LEU A 80 8.79 8.50 -10.68
N PHE A 81 7.97 9.31 -11.33
CA PHE A 81 6.74 9.84 -10.74
C PHE A 81 5.77 8.75 -10.25
N THR A 82 5.74 7.59 -10.91
CA THR A 82 4.91 6.45 -10.52
C THR A 82 5.32 5.82 -9.18
N GLN A 83 6.58 5.99 -8.77
CA GLN A 83 7.10 5.48 -7.50
C GLN A 83 7.03 6.50 -6.37
N LEU A 84 6.72 7.76 -6.68
CA LEU A 84 6.68 8.83 -5.70
C LEU A 84 5.62 8.61 -4.62
N ALA A 85 4.51 7.96 -4.97
CA ALA A 85 3.47 7.59 -4.02
C ALA A 85 4.00 6.64 -2.91
N GLY A 86 4.86 5.67 -3.26
CA GLY A 86 5.50 4.81 -2.27
C GLY A 86 6.45 5.56 -1.34
N GLU A 87 7.17 6.55 -1.87
CA GLU A 87 8.02 7.40 -1.04
C GLU A 87 7.22 8.33 -0.12
N PHE A 88 6.04 8.77 -0.56
CA PHE A 88 5.11 9.51 0.28
C PHE A 88 4.58 8.67 1.44
N VAL A 89 4.27 7.38 1.21
CA VAL A 89 3.92 6.44 2.29
C VAL A 89 5.06 6.33 3.30
N THR A 90 6.29 6.10 2.82
CA THR A 90 7.48 6.01 3.68
C THR A 90 7.70 7.31 4.50
N TYR A 91 7.49 8.47 3.88
CA TYR A 91 7.55 9.75 4.57
C TYR A 91 6.50 9.84 5.70
N LEU A 92 5.26 9.44 5.44
CA LEU A 92 4.20 9.45 6.43
C LEU A 92 4.51 8.53 7.61
N GLU A 93 5.01 7.32 7.35
CA GLU A 93 5.42 6.37 8.39
C GLU A 93 6.52 6.94 9.30
N GLN A 94 7.50 7.65 8.72
CA GLN A 94 8.60 8.26 9.47
C GLN A 94 8.17 9.51 10.24
N ARG A 95 7.15 10.22 9.77
CA ARG A 95 6.76 11.54 10.28
C ARG A 95 5.46 11.56 11.09
N ALA A 96 4.73 10.46 11.14
CA ALA A 96 3.43 10.40 11.82
C ALA A 96 3.49 10.84 13.29
N SER A 97 4.63 10.60 13.95
CA SER A 97 4.84 10.99 15.34
C SER A 97 5.30 12.45 15.55
N LEU A 98 5.73 13.14 14.49
CA LEU A 98 6.35 14.47 14.59
C LEU A 98 5.35 15.61 14.37
N HIS A 99 4.18 15.33 13.83
CA HIS A 99 3.17 16.32 13.49
C HIS A 99 1.80 15.91 14.03
N ASN A 100 0.93 16.86 14.21
CA ASN A 100 -0.43 16.64 14.71
C ASN A 100 -1.36 16.05 13.62
N TYR A 101 -0.84 15.06 12.84
CA TYR A 101 -1.62 14.32 11.86
C TYR A 101 -2.47 13.25 12.52
N PRO A 102 -3.60 12.89 11.92
CA PRO A 102 -4.36 11.73 12.36
C PRO A 102 -3.48 10.47 12.37
N ALA A 103 -3.51 9.71 13.45
CA ALA A 103 -2.65 8.54 13.62
C ALA A 103 -2.94 7.41 12.60
N TRP A 104 -4.12 7.43 11.97
CA TRP A 104 -4.49 6.50 10.91
C TRP A 104 -3.91 6.84 9.53
N LEU A 105 -3.34 8.04 9.36
CA LEU A 105 -2.93 8.56 8.05
C LEU A 105 -1.90 7.68 7.32
N PRO A 106 -0.83 7.17 7.97
CA PRO A 106 0.14 6.29 7.31
C PRO A 106 -0.49 4.99 6.81
N GLU A 107 -1.36 4.36 7.61
CA GLU A 107 -1.99 3.10 7.21
C GLU A 107 -3.01 3.28 6.09
N LEU A 108 -3.76 4.39 6.10
CA LEU A 108 -4.65 4.71 4.98
C LEU A 108 -3.85 4.98 3.70
N ALA A 109 -2.73 5.67 3.79
CA ALA A 109 -1.86 5.90 2.64
C ALA A 109 -1.28 4.57 2.10
N GLN A 110 -0.83 3.69 2.98
CA GLN A 110 -0.35 2.37 2.59
C GLN A 110 -1.46 1.53 1.91
N HIS A 111 -2.70 1.64 2.39
CA HIS A 111 -3.85 0.95 1.79
C HIS A 111 -4.14 1.46 0.37
N GLU A 112 -4.27 2.78 0.15
CA GLU A 112 -4.52 3.37 -1.17
C GLU A 112 -3.35 3.11 -2.14
N TRP A 113 -2.11 3.16 -1.65
CA TRP A 113 -0.94 2.82 -2.45
C TRP A 113 -0.91 1.35 -2.85
N SER A 114 -1.31 0.44 -1.95
CA SER A 114 -1.41 -1.00 -2.23
C SER A 114 -2.43 -1.30 -3.33
N GLU A 115 -3.57 -0.60 -3.34
CA GLU A 115 -4.55 -0.70 -4.43
C GLU A 115 -3.95 -0.26 -5.77
N SER A 116 -3.29 0.90 -5.79
CA SER A 116 -2.69 1.47 -6.98
C SER A 116 -1.57 0.57 -7.54
N THR A 117 -0.70 0.05 -6.68
CA THR A 117 0.39 -0.85 -7.08
C THR A 117 -0.11 -2.19 -7.57
N LEU A 118 -1.18 -2.72 -6.97
CA LEU A 118 -1.79 -3.96 -7.43
C LEU A 118 -2.49 -3.77 -8.78
N LEU A 119 -3.14 -2.62 -8.99
CA LEU A 119 -3.78 -2.27 -10.27
C LEU A 119 -2.76 -2.21 -11.42
N LEU A 120 -1.59 -1.64 -11.16
CA LEU A 120 -0.52 -1.44 -12.15
C LEU A 120 0.48 -2.61 -12.22
N SER A 121 0.26 -3.67 -11.45
CA SER A 121 1.18 -4.81 -11.41
C SER A 121 1.22 -5.56 -12.73
N ASP A 122 2.43 -5.84 -13.24
CA ASP A 122 2.67 -6.71 -14.39
C ASP A 122 2.86 -8.19 -13.98
N ALA A 123 2.48 -8.55 -12.76
CA ALA A 123 2.63 -9.90 -12.24
C ALA A 123 1.84 -10.91 -13.10
N VAL A 124 2.48 -12.01 -13.39
CA VAL A 124 1.92 -13.14 -14.15
C VAL A 124 1.59 -14.25 -13.15
N GLU A 125 0.40 -14.82 -13.29
CA GLU A 125 -0.04 -15.92 -12.44
C GLU A 125 0.91 -17.12 -12.56
N PRO A 126 1.29 -17.74 -11.43
CA PRO A 126 2.19 -18.88 -11.45
C PRO A 126 1.54 -20.10 -12.09
N SER A 127 2.39 -20.95 -12.70
CA SER A 127 1.94 -22.23 -13.24
C SER A 127 1.36 -23.12 -12.13
N HIS A 128 0.16 -23.64 -12.33
CA HIS A 128 -0.57 -24.44 -11.36
C HIS A 128 -1.49 -25.47 -12.01
N ASN A 129 -1.88 -26.48 -11.26
CA ASN A 129 -2.96 -27.39 -11.62
C ASN A 129 -4.28 -26.88 -11.04
N PRO A 130 -5.24 -26.39 -11.85
CA PRO A 130 -6.50 -25.85 -11.35
C PRO A 130 -7.41 -26.91 -10.71
N HIS A 131 -7.15 -28.19 -10.98
CA HIS A 131 -7.87 -29.34 -10.40
C HIS A 131 -7.04 -30.07 -9.35
N GLY A 132 -5.88 -29.53 -8.97
CA GLY A 132 -5.03 -30.13 -7.94
C GLY A 132 -5.69 -30.11 -6.58
N ASP A 133 -5.38 -31.14 -5.78
CA ASP A 133 -5.87 -31.26 -4.41
C ASP A 133 -5.27 -30.14 -3.55
N LEU A 134 -6.12 -29.32 -2.94
CA LEU A 134 -5.68 -28.21 -2.10
C LEU A 134 -5.23 -28.64 -0.70
N ILE A 135 -5.57 -29.86 -0.29
CA ILE A 135 -5.25 -30.38 1.05
C ILE A 135 -3.94 -31.16 1.03
N GLU A 136 -3.81 -32.09 0.10
CA GLU A 136 -2.59 -32.92 0.00
C GLU A 136 -1.51 -32.26 -0.89
N GLY A 137 -1.91 -31.42 -1.83
CA GLY A 137 -1.00 -30.62 -2.65
C GLY A 137 -0.63 -29.30 -2.00
N THR A 138 0.31 -28.58 -2.62
CA THR A 138 0.73 -27.23 -2.21
C THR A 138 -0.16 -26.19 -2.90
N PRO A 139 -1.04 -25.48 -2.19
CA PRO A 139 -1.90 -24.46 -2.78
C PRO A 139 -1.09 -23.32 -3.41
N VAL A 140 -1.57 -22.78 -4.50
CA VAL A 140 -0.96 -21.66 -5.22
C VAL A 140 -1.87 -20.45 -5.09
N VAL A 141 -1.35 -19.41 -4.42
CA VAL A 141 -2.07 -18.13 -4.29
C VAL A 141 -1.78 -17.26 -5.51
N SER A 142 -2.77 -16.50 -5.94
CA SER A 142 -2.67 -15.53 -7.02
C SER A 142 -1.65 -14.44 -6.69
N GLU A 143 -0.77 -14.11 -7.64
CA GLU A 143 0.13 -12.96 -7.58
C GLU A 143 -0.62 -11.62 -7.64
N LEU A 144 -1.90 -11.65 -7.95
CA LEU A 144 -2.80 -10.50 -8.00
C LEU A 144 -3.67 -10.39 -6.74
N ALA A 145 -3.27 -11.06 -5.66
CA ALA A 145 -3.87 -10.95 -4.33
C ALA A 145 -2.84 -10.44 -3.33
N ARG A 146 -3.26 -9.58 -2.40
CA ARG A 146 -2.47 -9.06 -1.29
C ARG A 146 -3.28 -9.09 -0.02
N VAL A 147 -2.66 -9.38 1.12
CA VAL A 147 -3.31 -9.31 2.42
C VAL A 147 -2.57 -8.33 3.32
N HIS A 148 -3.32 -7.54 4.06
CA HIS A 148 -2.79 -6.57 5.00
C HIS A 148 -3.55 -6.62 6.32
N ALA A 149 -2.85 -6.32 7.40
CA ALA A 149 -3.43 -6.10 8.72
C ALA A 149 -3.15 -4.65 9.12
N TYR A 150 -4.20 -3.90 9.43
CA TYR A 150 -4.14 -2.52 9.86
C TYR A 150 -4.65 -2.39 11.28
N GLU A 151 -4.03 -1.54 12.07
CA GLU A 151 -4.54 -1.19 13.40
C GLU A 151 -5.79 -0.30 13.31
N TRP A 152 -5.92 0.45 12.21
CA TRP A 152 -7.02 1.37 11.95
C TRP A 152 -8.03 0.81 10.93
N PRO A 153 -9.29 1.25 10.99
CA PRO A 153 -10.34 0.79 10.08
C PRO A 153 -10.25 1.48 8.71
N VAL A 154 -9.11 1.31 8.01
CA VAL A 154 -8.77 2.02 6.76
C VAL A 154 -9.85 1.95 5.68
N CYS A 155 -10.63 0.86 5.65
CA CYS A 155 -11.72 0.66 4.70
C CYS A 155 -12.94 1.57 4.96
N ASP A 156 -13.05 2.18 6.13
CA ASP A 156 -14.18 3.01 6.54
C ASP A 156 -13.82 4.49 6.62
N ILE A 157 -12.51 4.80 6.70
CA ILE A 157 -12.05 6.18 6.84
C ILE A 157 -12.41 6.99 5.60
N GLY A 158 -12.93 8.18 5.84
CA GLY A 158 -13.31 9.12 4.81
C GLY A 158 -13.84 10.42 5.41
N PRO A 159 -14.36 11.36 4.58
CA PRO A 159 -14.85 12.64 5.06
C PRO A 159 -15.94 12.52 6.15
N GLY A 160 -16.73 11.45 6.13
CA GLY A 160 -17.79 11.20 7.11
C GLY A 160 -17.38 10.42 8.35
N TYR A 161 -16.17 9.84 8.35
CA TYR A 161 -15.71 9.01 9.46
C TYR A 161 -14.18 9.10 9.61
N GLN A 162 -13.74 9.67 10.71
CA GLN A 162 -12.34 9.81 11.08
C GLN A 162 -12.17 9.37 12.54
N PRO A 163 -11.71 8.13 12.79
CA PRO A 163 -11.57 7.61 14.14
C PRO A 163 -10.46 8.34 14.91
N THR A 164 -10.71 8.62 16.18
CA THR A 164 -9.73 9.22 17.11
C THR A 164 -9.03 8.18 17.96
N GLU A 165 -9.61 6.97 18.07
CA GLU A 165 -9.11 5.87 18.87
C GLU A 165 -8.97 4.62 18.02
N LYS A 166 -7.95 3.82 18.32
CA LYS A 166 -7.75 2.51 17.65
C LYS A 166 -8.86 1.55 18.07
N PRO A 167 -9.44 0.79 17.14
CA PRO A 167 -10.36 -0.31 17.48
C PRO A 167 -9.63 -1.40 18.25
N ALA A 168 -10.40 -2.20 19.01
CA ALA A 168 -9.87 -3.31 19.81
C ALA A 168 -9.31 -4.47 18.96
N ALA A 169 -9.72 -4.58 17.71
CA ALA A 169 -9.25 -5.61 16.79
C ALA A 169 -8.73 -4.97 15.49
N PRO A 170 -7.70 -5.57 14.87
CA PRO A 170 -7.14 -5.07 13.62
C PRO A 170 -8.14 -5.25 12.46
N THR A 171 -8.00 -4.40 11.46
CA THR A 171 -8.70 -4.51 10.18
C THR A 171 -7.88 -5.40 9.25
N LEU A 172 -8.36 -6.60 8.98
CA LEU A 172 -7.72 -7.58 8.11
C LEU A 172 -8.32 -7.47 6.72
N VAL A 173 -7.50 -7.17 5.72
CA VAL A 173 -7.95 -6.81 4.37
C VAL A 173 -7.30 -7.71 3.34
N LEU A 174 -8.12 -8.20 2.42
CA LEU A 174 -7.69 -8.80 1.16
C LEU A 174 -7.92 -7.79 0.04
N LEU A 175 -6.88 -7.50 -0.71
CA LEU A 175 -6.92 -6.80 -2.00
C LEU A 175 -6.80 -7.85 -3.10
N GLN A 176 -7.65 -7.78 -4.12
CA GLN A 176 -7.60 -8.66 -5.28
C GLN A 176 -7.83 -7.87 -6.57
N ARG A 177 -6.92 -8.05 -7.55
CA ARG A 177 -7.13 -7.52 -8.89
C ARG A 177 -7.79 -8.54 -9.78
N ARG A 178 -8.86 -8.11 -10.48
CA ARG A 178 -9.51 -8.87 -11.55
C ARG A 178 -9.63 -7.99 -12.78
N GLY A 179 -8.82 -8.28 -13.79
CA GLY A 179 -8.73 -7.44 -14.99
C GLY A 179 -8.26 -6.02 -14.63
N ALA A 180 -9.08 -5.03 -14.94
CA ALA A 180 -8.80 -3.61 -14.70
C ALA A 180 -9.36 -3.08 -13.37
N HIS A 181 -9.81 -3.95 -12.47
CA HIS A 181 -10.40 -3.54 -11.20
C HIS A 181 -9.69 -4.20 -10.03
N VAL A 182 -9.41 -3.42 -8.99
CA VAL A 182 -9.02 -3.90 -7.67
C VAL A 182 -10.23 -3.82 -6.77
N SER A 183 -10.50 -4.89 -6.05
CA SER A 183 -11.51 -4.95 -5.00
C SER A 183 -10.85 -5.28 -3.67
N PHE A 184 -11.44 -4.80 -2.59
CA PHE A 184 -11.03 -5.19 -1.25
C PHE A 184 -12.18 -5.84 -0.49
N SER A 185 -11.84 -6.73 0.43
CA SER A 185 -12.77 -7.36 1.34
C SER A 185 -12.13 -7.57 2.72
N ARG A 186 -12.95 -7.51 3.76
CA ARG A 186 -12.49 -7.83 5.12
C ARG A 186 -12.42 -9.33 5.30
N LEU A 187 -11.38 -9.76 5.97
CA LEU A 187 -11.14 -11.15 6.31
C LEU A 187 -11.45 -11.43 7.78
N ALA A 188 -12.01 -12.61 8.05
CA ALA A 188 -11.99 -13.15 9.39
C ALA A 188 -10.55 -13.53 9.79
N PRO A 189 -10.19 -13.49 11.09
CA PRO A 189 -8.82 -13.76 11.56
C PRO A 189 -8.22 -15.07 11.03
N MET A 190 -9.00 -16.16 11.03
CA MET A 190 -8.56 -17.45 10.54
C MET A 190 -8.28 -17.44 9.02
N ALA A 191 -9.14 -16.78 8.24
CA ALA A 191 -8.97 -16.67 6.79
C ALA A 191 -7.71 -15.83 6.44
N TYR A 192 -7.48 -14.75 7.18
CA TYR A 192 -6.26 -13.96 7.06
C TYR A 192 -5.01 -14.78 7.39
N ALA A 193 -4.99 -15.46 8.54
CA ALA A 193 -3.86 -16.28 8.96
C ALA A 193 -3.55 -17.40 7.96
N LEU A 194 -4.59 -18.02 7.38
CA LEU A 194 -4.42 -19.04 6.35
C LEU A 194 -3.79 -18.44 5.07
N LEU A 195 -4.28 -17.32 4.59
CA LEU A 195 -3.72 -16.67 3.40
C LEU A 195 -2.27 -16.22 3.61
N VAL A 196 -1.95 -15.64 4.76
CA VAL A 196 -0.56 -15.29 5.12
C VAL A 196 0.32 -16.53 5.10
N SER A 197 -0.12 -17.61 5.76
CA SER A 197 0.63 -18.87 5.80
C SER A 197 0.86 -19.44 4.39
N LEU A 198 -0.14 -19.40 3.51
CA LEU A 198 -0.04 -19.86 2.12
C LEU A 198 0.92 -19.00 1.28
N MET A 199 1.00 -17.70 1.54
CA MET A 199 1.89 -16.77 0.84
C MET A 199 3.35 -16.91 1.30
N GLU A 200 3.57 -17.16 2.59
CA GLU A 200 4.90 -17.19 3.18
C GLU A 200 5.56 -18.57 3.08
N HIS A 201 4.80 -19.65 3.07
CA HIS A 201 5.33 -21.00 3.17
C HIS A 201 4.84 -21.91 2.04
N ARG A 202 5.73 -22.79 1.57
CA ARG A 202 5.44 -23.82 0.57
C ARG A 202 5.20 -25.16 1.26
N ARG A 203 3.96 -25.43 1.66
CA ARG A 203 3.51 -26.65 2.35
C ARG A 203 2.22 -27.14 1.73
N SER A 204 1.81 -28.38 2.06
CA SER A 204 0.47 -28.84 1.72
C SER A 204 -0.58 -28.08 2.51
N GLY A 205 -1.81 -28.02 1.99
CA GLY A 205 -2.92 -27.38 2.72
C GLY A 205 -3.13 -27.99 4.10
N ARG A 206 -2.96 -29.33 4.22
CA ARG A 206 -3.02 -30.03 5.49
C ARG A 206 -1.99 -29.52 6.49
N GLU A 207 -0.73 -29.39 6.08
CA GLU A 207 0.34 -28.89 6.94
C GLU A 207 0.10 -27.43 7.38
N HIS A 208 -0.44 -26.57 6.51
CA HIS A 208 -0.85 -25.22 6.88
C HIS A 208 -1.92 -25.24 7.97
N LEU A 209 -2.96 -26.09 7.82
CA LEU A 209 -4.06 -26.16 8.77
C LEU A 209 -3.63 -26.76 10.11
N VAL A 210 -2.71 -27.75 10.10
CA VAL A 210 -2.12 -28.30 11.33
C VAL A 210 -1.33 -27.23 12.09
N ALA A 211 -0.46 -26.50 11.40
CA ALA A 211 0.33 -25.43 12.01
C ALA A 211 -0.56 -24.30 12.58
N LEU A 212 -1.62 -23.92 11.86
CA LEU A 212 -2.56 -22.91 12.34
C LEU A 212 -3.37 -23.39 13.55
N ALA A 213 -3.72 -24.68 13.61
CA ALA A 213 -4.40 -25.26 14.77
C ALA A 213 -3.52 -25.19 16.02
N GLU A 214 -2.22 -25.48 15.90
CA GLU A 214 -1.24 -25.36 16.99
C GLU A 214 -1.14 -23.92 17.49
N ILE A 215 -1.04 -22.95 16.57
CA ILE A 215 -0.97 -21.51 16.92
C ILE A 215 -2.25 -21.05 17.61
N ALA A 216 -3.41 -21.52 17.15
CA ALA A 216 -4.71 -21.17 17.72
C ALA A 216 -5.05 -21.89 19.03
N GLY A 217 -4.25 -22.88 19.43
CA GLY A 217 -4.50 -23.69 20.64
C GLY A 217 -5.72 -24.61 20.51
N VAL A 218 -6.08 -24.99 19.26
CA VAL A 218 -7.18 -25.92 18.97
C VAL A 218 -6.65 -27.21 18.33
N THR A 219 -7.48 -28.25 18.27
CA THR A 219 -7.06 -29.49 17.61
C THR A 219 -7.14 -29.34 16.07
N ALA A 220 -6.24 -30.01 15.37
CA ALA A 220 -6.28 -30.07 13.90
C ALA A 220 -7.64 -30.66 13.41
N ARG A 221 -8.26 -31.55 14.17
CA ARG A 221 -9.56 -32.13 13.86
C ARG A 221 -10.68 -31.08 13.85
N GLU A 222 -10.63 -30.12 14.75
CA GLU A 222 -11.62 -29.03 14.85
C GLU A 222 -11.39 -27.99 13.73
N LEU A 223 -10.15 -27.67 13.43
CA LEU A 223 -9.82 -26.63 12.43
C LEU A 223 -9.98 -27.15 10.99
N MET A 224 -9.72 -28.41 10.73
CA MET A 224 -9.69 -28.98 9.37
C MET A 224 -10.95 -28.67 8.54
N PRO A 225 -12.19 -28.92 9.02
CA PRO A 225 -13.38 -28.61 8.23
C PRO A 225 -13.52 -27.14 7.86
N ILE A 226 -13.16 -26.24 8.80
CA ILE A 226 -13.21 -24.79 8.60
C ILE A 226 -12.16 -24.36 7.57
N GLY A 227 -10.95 -24.90 7.68
CA GLY A 227 -9.86 -24.60 6.78
C GLY A 227 -10.07 -25.12 5.37
N VAL A 228 -10.63 -26.32 5.21
CA VAL A 228 -11.01 -26.87 3.90
C VAL A 228 -12.06 -25.97 3.23
N ALA A 229 -13.10 -25.58 3.97
CA ALA A 229 -14.12 -24.67 3.44
C ALA A 229 -13.53 -23.30 3.05
N ALA A 230 -12.57 -22.77 3.82
CA ALA A 230 -11.87 -21.54 3.49
C ALA A 230 -11.04 -21.67 2.21
N LEU A 231 -10.27 -22.76 2.05
CA LEU A 231 -9.47 -23.02 0.83
C LEU A 231 -10.36 -23.14 -0.41
N GLU A 232 -11.47 -23.85 -0.32
CA GLU A 232 -12.44 -23.96 -1.42
C GLU A 232 -13.11 -22.60 -1.73
N GLY A 233 -13.42 -21.83 -0.70
CA GLY A 233 -13.91 -20.45 -0.84
C GLY A 233 -12.91 -19.55 -1.56
N PHE A 234 -11.64 -19.61 -1.20
CA PHE A 234 -10.57 -18.88 -1.87
C PHE A 234 -10.37 -19.32 -3.31
N LYS A 235 -10.50 -20.61 -3.59
CA LYS A 235 -10.45 -21.13 -4.96
C LYS A 235 -11.62 -20.61 -5.80
N THR A 236 -12.83 -20.67 -5.28
CA THR A 236 -14.02 -20.14 -5.96
C THR A 236 -13.88 -18.65 -6.26
N GLN A 237 -13.24 -17.91 -5.38
CA GLN A 237 -12.95 -16.49 -5.54
C GLN A 237 -11.70 -16.21 -6.41
N GLY A 238 -10.98 -17.24 -6.88
CA GLY A 238 -9.75 -17.08 -7.66
C GLY A 238 -8.59 -16.44 -6.88
N ILE A 239 -8.61 -16.54 -5.56
CA ILE A 239 -7.51 -16.12 -4.68
C ILE A 239 -6.50 -17.26 -4.58
N VAL A 240 -6.96 -18.49 -4.43
CA VAL A 240 -6.18 -19.72 -4.62
C VAL A 240 -6.51 -20.27 -5.99
N LEU A 241 -5.50 -20.43 -6.84
CA LEU A 241 -5.66 -20.82 -8.25
C LEU A 241 -5.82 -22.33 -8.43
N GLY A 242 -5.24 -23.12 -7.52
CA GLY A 242 -5.15 -24.56 -7.54
C GLY A 242 -3.99 -25.04 -6.70
N ALA A 243 -3.42 -26.18 -7.04
CA ALA A 243 -2.21 -26.71 -6.40
C ALA A 243 -1.03 -26.71 -7.39
N ARG A 244 0.19 -26.76 -6.89
CA ARG A 244 1.37 -26.94 -7.73
C ARG A 244 1.27 -28.26 -8.51
N TRP A 245 1.87 -28.27 -9.69
CA TRP A 245 2.11 -29.52 -10.39
C TRP A 245 3.07 -30.38 -9.54
N GLY A 246 2.69 -31.64 -9.32
CA GLY A 246 3.52 -32.62 -8.61
C GLY A 246 4.69 -33.12 -9.46
#